data_2ddbeb718adde9ae60e9ce006fbee9ce
#
_entry.id   2ddbeb718adde9ae60e9ce006fbee9ce
#
_cell.length_a   1.000
_cell.length_b   1.000
_cell.length_c   1.000
_cell.angle_alpha   90.00
_cell.angle_beta   90.00
_cell.angle_gamma   90.00
#
_symmetry.space_group_name_H-M   'P 1'
#
loop_
_entity.id
_entity.type
_entity.pdbx_description
1 polymer ?
#
loop_
_entity_poly.entity_id
_entity_poly.type
_entity_poly.pdbx_seq_one_letter_code
_entity_poly.pdbx_strand_id
1 'polypeptide(L)'
;MIQHDQPTIFRDRITVAVSSVADGPMNFKNNDYEQVVENRRAFFNKTGVDPLQVTLLQVTYEDTTTFTRYKVIEDENEGEGALDSVSGPVADALVATRPEQAIFLPLADCAGAVIYDPINSILMVSHLGRHSVEQAGGAKSIEFLVREFDSNPQELLVWLSPAVGKEAYPLHAFDGWSLHEVVIKQMVAAGVDEANIEVSHVDTAENSEYYSHSEFLAGNQPDDGHFAIIAMMVE
;
A
#
# COMPACT_ATOMS: atom_id res chain seq x y z
N MET A 1 9.08 12.70 3.15
CA MET A 1 8.96 12.03 1.85
C MET A 1 10.34 11.88 1.24
N ILE A 2 10.72 10.66 0.89
CA ILE A 2 12.03 10.31 0.35
C ILE A 2 11.90 10.24 -1.17
N GLN A 3 12.55 11.16 -1.89
CA GLN A 3 12.34 11.29 -3.34
C GLN A 3 12.87 10.11 -4.17
N HIS A 4 13.95 9.47 -3.73
CA HIS A 4 14.56 8.37 -4.47
C HIS A 4 13.79 7.05 -4.40
N ASP A 5 12.80 6.94 -3.51
CA ASP A 5 11.97 5.75 -3.35
C ASP A 5 10.59 5.88 -4.02
N GLN A 6 10.39 6.94 -4.81
CA GLN A 6 9.15 7.10 -5.56
C GLN A 6 9.18 6.25 -6.83
N PRO A 7 8.05 5.64 -7.23
CA PRO A 7 7.99 4.85 -8.46
C PRO A 7 8.19 5.71 -9.71
N THR A 8 8.75 5.09 -10.73
CA THR A 8 8.96 5.69 -12.05
C THR A 8 8.06 5.07 -13.13
N ILE A 9 7.56 3.86 -12.89
CA ILE A 9 6.80 3.08 -13.88
C ILE A 9 5.50 3.77 -14.35
N PHE A 10 4.86 4.53 -13.47
CA PHE A 10 3.57 5.19 -13.79
C PHE A 10 3.76 6.48 -14.60
N ARG A 11 4.97 7.00 -14.70
CA ARG A 11 5.28 8.30 -15.33
C ARG A 11 4.42 9.40 -14.69
N ASP A 12 3.73 10.21 -15.52
CA ASP A 12 2.90 11.33 -15.05
C ASP A 12 1.42 10.94 -14.88
N ARG A 13 1.07 9.65 -14.95
CA ARG A 13 -0.34 9.19 -14.90
C ARG A 13 -0.86 8.98 -13.49
N ILE A 14 0.02 8.63 -12.58
CA ILE A 14 -0.33 8.36 -11.18
C ILE A 14 0.59 9.18 -10.29
N THR A 15 0.00 9.97 -9.41
CA THR A 15 0.73 10.50 -8.26
C THR A 15 0.88 9.39 -7.23
N VAL A 16 2.12 9.01 -6.93
CA VAL A 16 2.43 8.11 -5.81
C VAL A 16 3.43 8.79 -4.92
N ALA A 17 3.22 8.71 -3.62
CA ALA A 17 4.19 9.22 -2.64
C ALA A 17 4.30 8.27 -1.44
N VAL A 18 5.51 8.20 -0.90
CA VAL A 18 5.84 7.43 0.30
C VAL A 18 6.28 8.38 1.39
N SER A 19 5.69 8.30 2.58
CA SER A 19 6.15 9.04 3.75
C SER A 19 7.34 8.35 4.41
N SER A 20 8.01 9.05 5.33
CA SER A 20 9.17 8.57 6.07
C SER A 20 8.99 8.82 7.58
N VAL A 21 9.94 8.37 8.39
CA VAL A 21 10.02 8.70 9.83
C VAL A 21 10.03 10.21 10.05
N ALA A 22 10.66 10.98 9.15
CA ALA A 22 10.70 12.46 9.25
C ALA A 22 9.32 13.12 9.03
N ASP A 23 8.36 12.43 8.45
CA ASP A 23 6.98 12.91 8.30
C ASP A 23 6.11 12.57 9.52
N GLY A 24 6.65 11.81 10.48
CA GLY A 24 5.97 11.30 11.65
C GLY A 24 5.10 10.08 11.39
N PRO A 25 4.58 9.43 12.46
CA PRO A 25 3.73 8.25 12.31
C PRO A 25 2.41 8.60 11.63
N MET A 26 1.95 7.68 10.76
CA MET A 26 0.71 7.80 9.98
C MET A 26 -0.44 6.94 10.52
N ASN A 27 -0.20 6.12 11.53
CA ASN A 27 -1.21 5.30 12.21
C ASN A 27 -1.58 5.88 13.56
N PHE A 28 -2.81 5.65 14.01
CA PHE A 28 -3.30 6.12 15.33
C PHE A 28 -2.97 5.17 16.48
N LYS A 29 -2.65 3.91 16.19
CA LYS A 29 -2.35 2.92 17.22
C LYS A 29 -1.07 3.31 17.96
N ASN A 30 -1.18 3.49 19.29
CA ASN A 30 -0.07 3.87 20.18
C ASN A 30 0.56 5.25 19.91
N ASN A 31 -0.07 6.09 19.09
CA ASN A 31 0.41 7.42 18.74
C ASN A 31 -0.60 8.50 19.17
N ASP A 32 -0.12 9.73 19.39
CA ASP A 32 -0.98 10.86 19.72
C ASP A 32 -1.90 11.20 18.54
N TYR A 33 -3.20 11.30 18.81
CA TYR A 33 -4.21 11.48 17.77
C TYR A 33 -4.02 12.78 16.99
N GLU A 34 -3.85 13.90 17.69
CA GLU A 34 -3.73 15.23 17.07
C GLU A 34 -2.45 15.30 16.23
N GLN A 35 -1.36 14.75 16.74
CA GLN A 35 -0.10 14.68 16.01
C GLN A 35 -0.21 13.86 14.73
N VAL A 36 -0.89 12.71 14.76
CA VAL A 36 -1.08 11.88 13.55
C VAL A 36 -1.93 12.61 12.51
N VAL A 37 -2.99 13.31 12.91
CA VAL A 37 -3.80 14.14 12.01
C VAL A 37 -2.95 15.24 11.35
N GLU A 38 -2.07 15.92 12.13
CA GLU A 38 -1.17 16.94 11.59
C GLU A 38 -0.14 16.35 10.62
N ASN A 39 0.45 15.18 10.97
CA ASN A 39 1.39 14.48 10.09
C ASN A 39 0.74 14.13 8.75
N ARG A 40 -0.47 13.57 8.77
CA ARG A 40 -1.22 13.22 7.55
C ARG A 40 -1.52 14.45 6.72
N ARG A 41 -2.02 15.53 7.32
CA ARG A 41 -2.25 16.82 6.62
C ARG A 41 -0.99 17.36 5.96
N ALA A 42 0.13 17.37 6.71
CA ALA A 42 1.40 17.82 6.18
C ALA A 42 1.87 16.94 5.00
N PHE A 43 1.68 15.63 5.10
CA PHE A 43 2.02 14.69 4.03
C PHE A 43 1.14 14.91 2.80
N PHE A 44 -0.18 15.01 2.93
CA PHE A 44 -1.09 15.29 1.81
C PHE A 44 -0.77 16.63 1.15
N ASN A 45 -0.50 17.67 1.91
CA ASN A 45 -0.08 18.97 1.36
C ASN A 45 1.22 18.87 0.53
N LYS A 46 2.20 18.06 0.97
CA LYS A 46 3.45 17.83 0.23
C LYS A 46 3.22 17.12 -1.10
N THR A 47 2.18 16.29 -1.19
CA THR A 47 1.82 15.54 -2.40
C THR A 47 0.87 16.31 -3.32
N GLY A 48 0.31 17.42 -2.85
CA GLY A 48 -0.69 18.19 -3.57
C GLY A 48 -2.07 17.53 -3.64
N VAL A 49 -2.33 16.52 -2.79
CA VAL A 49 -3.61 15.82 -2.74
C VAL A 49 -4.52 16.46 -1.71
N ASP A 50 -5.77 16.75 -2.09
CA ASP A 50 -6.78 17.27 -1.18
C ASP A 50 -7.19 16.17 -0.18
N PRO A 51 -7.09 16.40 1.15
CA PRO A 51 -7.54 15.43 2.15
C PRO A 51 -8.98 14.95 1.99
N LEU A 52 -9.86 15.73 1.37
CA LEU A 52 -11.24 15.34 1.11
C LEU A 52 -11.39 14.28 0.00
N GLN A 53 -10.35 14.08 -0.80
CA GLN A 53 -10.29 13.07 -1.85
C GLN A 53 -9.58 11.79 -1.39
N VAL A 54 -9.02 11.80 -0.18
CA VAL A 54 -8.19 10.70 0.34
C VAL A 54 -9.03 9.71 1.13
N THR A 55 -9.16 8.49 0.62
CA THR A 55 -9.82 7.38 1.32
C THR A 55 -8.77 6.48 1.97
N LEU A 56 -8.93 6.24 3.28
CA LEU A 56 -8.06 5.33 4.03
C LEU A 56 -8.40 3.88 3.69
N LEU A 57 -7.42 3.11 3.22
CA LEU A 57 -7.50 1.65 3.23
C LEU A 57 -7.25 1.15 4.65
N GLN A 58 -8.34 0.77 5.34
CA GLN A 58 -8.26 0.27 6.71
C GLN A 58 -8.13 -1.26 6.70
N VAL A 59 -6.96 -1.76 7.06
CA VAL A 59 -6.71 -3.19 7.25
C VAL A 59 -7.04 -3.59 8.68
N THR A 60 -7.76 -4.70 8.87
CA THR A 60 -8.07 -5.24 10.20
C THR A 60 -7.61 -6.69 10.32
N TYR A 61 -7.22 -7.07 11.52
CA TYR A 61 -6.79 -8.43 11.90
C TYR A 61 -7.80 -9.11 12.86
N GLU A 62 -9.01 -8.58 12.97
CA GLU A 62 -10.07 -9.18 13.79
C GLU A 62 -10.54 -10.52 13.21
N ASP A 63 -10.65 -10.62 11.89
CA ASP A 63 -10.85 -11.86 11.16
C ASP A 63 -9.56 -12.28 10.45
N THR A 64 -8.88 -13.28 11.00
CA THR A 64 -7.62 -13.80 10.44
C THR A 64 -7.83 -14.80 9.32
N THR A 65 -9.08 -15.10 8.94
CA THR A 65 -9.40 -16.09 7.90
C THR A 65 -9.49 -15.48 6.51
N THR A 66 -9.68 -14.17 6.40
CA THR A 66 -9.89 -13.49 5.13
C THR A 66 -9.03 -12.22 5.01
N PHE A 67 -8.04 -12.25 4.12
CA PHE A 67 -7.16 -11.13 3.76
C PHE A 67 -7.17 -10.87 2.23
N THR A 68 -8.34 -11.00 1.62
CA THR A 68 -8.56 -10.78 0.18
C THR A 68 -9.90 -10.07 -0.05
N ARG A 69 -10.20 -9.08 0.82
CA ARG A 69 -11.39 -8.24 0.74
C ARG A 69 -11.08 -7.04 -0.13
N TYR A 70 -11.73 -6.94 -1.28
CA TYR A 70 -11.51 -5.87 -2.24
C TYR A 70 -12.76 -5.01 -2.37
N LYS A 71 -12.59 -3.69 -2.40
CA LYS A 71 -13.69 -2.73 -2.52
C LYS A 71 -13.38 -1.65 -3.53
N VAL A 72 -14.39 -1.24 -4.27
CA VAL A 72 -14.36 -0.03 -5.09
C VAL A 72 -14.72 1.16 -4.21
N ILE A 73 -14.07 2.31 -4.42
CA ILE A 73 -14.43 3.56 -3.76
C ILE A 73 -15.69 4.09 -4.44
N GLU A 74 -16.78 4.11 -3.68
CA GLU A 74 -18.04 4.70 -4.07
C GLU A 74 -18.15 6.13 -3.55
N ASP A 75 -19.06 6.94 -4.09
CA ASP A 75 -19.25 8.34 -3.69
C ASP A 75 -19.50 8.50 -2.18
N GLU A 76 -20.17 7.52 -1.57
CA GLU A 76 -20.53 7.53 -0.14
C GLU A 76 -19.36 7.31 0.80
N ASN A 77 -18.25 6.71 0.33
CA ASN A 77 -17.07 6.43 1.17
C ASN A 77 -15.80 7.15 0.68
N GLU A 78 -15.91 7.99 -0.32
CA GLU A 78 -14.80 8.84 -0.77
C GLU A 78 -14.41 9.85 0.31
N GLY A 79 -13.11 9.99 0.55
CA GLY A 79 -12.58 10.89 1.58
C GLY A 79 -12.66 10.36 3.01
N GLU A 80 -13.18 9.14 3.24
CA GLU A 80 -13.31 8.58 4.58
C GLU A 80 -11.98 8.13 5.17
N GLY A 81 -11.78 8.40 6.46
CA GLY A 81 -10.65 7.92 7.27
C GLY A 81 -9.33 8.64 7.08
N ALA A 82 -9.22 9.60 6.15
CA ALA A 82 -7.97 10.31 5.90
C ALA A 82 -7.44 11.04 7.15
N LEU A 83 -8.32 11.76 7.84
CA LEU A 83 -7.99 12.61 8.99
C LEU A 83 -8.64 12.14 10.30
N ASP A 84 -9.23 10.94 10.32
CA ASP A 84 -9.76 10.33 11.54
C ASP A 84 -9.29 8.87 11.67
N SER A 85 -9.60 8.23 12.79
CA SER A 85 -9.11 6.88 13.11
C SER A 85 -10.09 5.77 12.76
N VAL A 86 -11.30 6.08 12.28
CA VAL A 86 -12.43 5.14 12.45
C VAL A 86 -13.27 4.91 11.21
N SER A 87 -13.21 5.78 10.19
CA SER A 87 -14.22 5.79 9.14
C SER A 87 -13.79 5.22 7.80
N GLY A 88 -12.53 4.82 7.65
CA GLY A 88 -12.06 4.23 6.40
C GLY A 88 -12.70 2.86 6.11
N PRO A 89 -12.97 2.55 4.82
CA PRO A 89 -13.52 1.25 4.45
C PRO A 89 -12.56 0.11 4.82
N VAL A 90 -13.08 -0.85 5.60
CA VAL A 90 -12.29 -2.06 5.94
C VAL A 90 -12.19 -2.95 4.72
N ALA A 91 -10.96 -3.11 4.24
CA ALA A 91 -10.63 -3.94 3.08
C ALA A 91 -9.15 -4.35 3.13
N ASP A 92 -8.74 -5.21 2.19
CA ASP A 92 -7.33 -5.56 1.94
C ASP A 92 -6.82 -4.89 0.66
N ALA A 93 -7.73 -4.39 -0.19
CA ALA A 93 -7.43 -3.45 -1.26
C ALA A 93 -8.61 -2.51 -1.53
N LEU A 94 -8.30 -1.31 -1.99
CA LEU A 94 -9.25 -0.35 -2.53
C LEU A 94 -8.97 -0.09 -4.01
N VAL A 95 -10.04 0.20 -4.75
CA VAL A 95 -10.00 0.53 -6.17
C VAL A 95 -10.62 1.89 -6.41
N ALA A 96 -9.85 2.79 -7.03
CA ALA A 96 -10.32 4.06 -7.57
C ALA A 96 -10.63 3.90 -9.06
N THR A 97 -11.77 4.43 -9.50
CA THR A 97 -12.27 4.29 -10.87
C THR A 97 -12.33 5.63 -11.63
N ARG A 98 -11.90 6.70 -10.98
CA ARG A 98 -11.85 8.03 -11.58
C ARG A 98 -10.66 8.85 -11.05
N PRO A 99 -10.18 9.85 -11.79
CA PRO A 99 -9.18 10.79 -11.29
C PRO A 99 -9.59 11.42 -9.96
N GLU A 100 -8.61 11.93 -9.23
CA GLU A 100 -8.76 12.60 -7.93
C GLU A 100 -9.22 11.71 -6.76
N GLN A 101 -9.65 10.47 -6.98
CA GLN A 101 -9.82 9.49 -5.88
C GLN A 101 -8.44 9.01 -5.42
N ALA A 102 -8.02 9.46 -4.27
CA ALA A 102 -6.74 9.07 -3.68
C ALA A 102 -6.93 7.95 -2.65
N ILE A 103 -6.03 6.96 -2.68
CA ILE A 103 -6.00 5.85 -1.73
C ILE A 103 -4.78 6.01 -0.83
N PHE A 104 -5.00 5.99 0.48
CA PHE A 104 -3.99 6.14 1.51
C PHE A 104 -3.86 4.84 2.33
N LEU A 105 -2.65 4.32 2.45
CA LEU A 105 -2.36 3.08 3.16
C LEU A 105 -1.16 3.25 4.10
N PRO A 106 -1.38 3.30 5.43
CA PRO A 106 -0.32 3.19 6.42
C PRO A 106 0.26 1.77 6.48
N LEU A 107 1.59 1.67 6.57
CA LEU A 107 2.36 0.44 6.51
C LEU A 107 3.49 0.44 7.56
N ALA A 108 3.79 -0.75 8.09
CA ALA A 108 5.02 -1.06 8.80
C ALA A 108 5.39 -2.51 8.47
N ASP A 109 6.41 -2.70 7.66
CA ASP A 109 6.92 -3.97 7.13
C ASP A 109 6.12 -4.62 6.00
N CYS A 110 4.77 -4.52 6.00
CA CYS A 110 3.97 -5.08 4.91
C CYS A 110 4.18 -4.29 3.59
N ALA A 111 4.10 -4.97 2.46
CA ALA A 111 4.14 -4.33 1.16
C ALA A 111 2.78 -3.71 0.79
N GLY A 112 2.82 -2.49 0.26
CA GLY A 112 1.72 -1.91 -0.49
C GLY A 112 1.96 -2.12 -1.98
N ALA A 113 0.99 -2.67 -2.70
CA ALA A 113 1.05 -2.76 -4.14
C ALA A 113 0.16 -1.69 -4.76
N VAL A 114 0.73 -0.78 -5.54
CA VAL A 114 0.01 0.15 -6.40
C VAL A 114 -0.08 -0.50 -7.77
N ILE A 115 -1.30 -0.77 -8.23
CA ILE A 115 -1.59 -1.46 -9.50
C ILE A 115 -2.44 -0.54 -10.35
N TYR A 116 -1.96 -0.22 -11.54
CA TYR A 116 -2.65 0.68 -12.46
C TYR A 116 -2.96 -0.02 -13.78
N ASP A 117 -4.22 0.05 -14.19
CA ASP A 117 -4.67 -0.32 -15.53
C ASP A 117 -4.73 0.94 -16.41
N PRO A 118 -3.77 1.14 -17.33
CA PRO A 118 -3.74 2.33 -18.18
C PRO A 118 -4.80 2.32 -19.30
N ILE A 119 -5.42 1.17 -19.57
CA ILE A 119 -6.44 1.02 -20.61
C ILE A 119 -7.81 1.42 -20.07
N ASN A 120 -8.15 0.92 -18.89
CA ASN A 120 -9.46 1.16 -18.26
C ASN A 120 -9.45 2.34 -17.28
N SER A 121 -8.26 2.96 -17.04
CA SER A 121 -8.09 4.02 -16.03
C SER A 121 -8.57 3.58 -14.65
N ILE A 122 -8.06 2.44 -14.18
CA ILE A 122 -8.36 1.85 -12.88
C ILE A 122 -7.10 1.84 -12.02
N LEU A 123 -7.20 2.32 -10.79
CA LEU A 123 -6.11 2.30 -9.82
C LEU A 123 -6.51 1.45 -8.61
N MET A 124 -5.70 0.46 -8.27
CA MET A 124 -5.84 -0.33 -7.04
C MET A 124 -4.63 -0.09 -6.13
N VAL A 125 -4.89 0.05 -4.83
CA VAL A 125 -3.86 -0.11 -3.79
C VAL A 125 -4.22 -1.32 -2.95
N SER A 126 -3.31 -2.31 -2.89
CA SER A 126 -3.49 -3.56 -2.17
C SER A 126 -2.48 -3.68 -1.03
N HIS A 127 -2.96 -4.04 0.17
CA HIS A 127 -2.14 -4.39 1.32
C HIS A 127 -1.71 -5.85 1.24
N LEU A 128 -0.43 -6.09 1.13
CA LEU A 128 0.16 -7.42 0.98
C LEU A 128 1.10 -7.71 2.15
N GLY A 129 0.52 -8.18 3.25
CA GLY A 129 1.26 -8.73 4.38
C GLY A 129 1.29 -10.26 4.33
N ARG A 130 1.94 -10.90 5.33
CA ARG A 130 2.07 -12.36 5.41
C ARG A 130 0.73 -13.08 5.21
N HIS A 131 -0.29 -12.70 5.96
CA HIS A 131 -1.61 -13.37 5.88
C HIS A 131 -2.26 -13.23 4.49
N SER A 132 -2.07 -12.08 3.84
CA SER A 132 -2.58 -11.86 2.49
C SER A 132 -1.87 -12.74 1.47
N VAL A 133 -0.53 -12.80 1.49
CA VAL A 133 0.22 -13.63 0.54
C VAL A 133 0.04 -15.14 0.77
N GLU A 134 -0.16 -15.58 2.02
CA GLU A 134 -0.54 -16.96 2.34
C GLU A 134 -1.90 -17.34 1.75
N GLN A 135 -2.76 -16.37 1.46
CA GLN A 135 -4.05 -16.51 0.77
C GLN A 135 -4.00 -16.13 -0.72
N ALA A 136 -2.79 -16.07 -1.28
CA ALA A 136 -2.53 -15.68 -2.68
C ALA A 136 -2.99 -14.24 -3.01
N GLY A 137 -2.83 -13.30 -2.05
CA GLY A 137 -3.32 -11.92 -2.16
C GLY A 137 -2.80 -11.17 -3.38
N GLY A 138 -1.53 -11.40 -3.78
CA GLY A 138 -0.98 -10.81 -5.00
C GLY A 138 -1.72 -11.28 -6.26
N ALA A 139 -1.93 -12.60 -6.42
CA ALA A 139 -2.67 -13.13 -7.56
C ALA A 139 -4.14 -12.69 -7.55
N LYS A 140 -4.80 -12.76 -6.39
CA LYS A 140 -6.22 -12.40 -6.26
C LYS A 140 -6.49 -10.91 -6.49
N SER A 141 -5.52 -10.02 -6.24
CA SER A 141 -5.63 -8.61 -6.61
C SER A 141 -5.74 -8.45 -8.12
N ILE A 142 -4.91 -9.18 -8.87
CA ILE A 142 -4.96 -9.19 -10.35
C ILE A 142 -6.27 -9.82 -10.85
N GLU A 143 -6.63 -10.99 -10.31
CA GLU A 143 -7.87 -11.70 -10.66
C GLU A 143 -9.12 -10.83 -10.41
N PHE A 144 -9.10 -10.00 -9.36
CA PHE A 144 -10.19 -9.06 -9.09
C PHE A 144 -10.31 -8.01 -10.20
N LEU A 145 -9.20 -7.39 -10.60
CA LEU A 145 -9.19 -6.40 -11.69
C LEU A 145 -9.65 -7.00 -13.02
N VAL A 146 -9.21 -8.22 -13.33
CA VAL A 146 -9.66 -8.94 -14.53
C VAL A 146 -11.17 -9.19 -14.49
N ARG A 147 -11.69 -9.67 -13.37
CA ARG A 147 -13.10 -10.05 -13.25
C ARG A 147 -14.04 -8.85 -13.24
N GLU A 148 -13.69 -7.78 -12.51
CA GLU A 148 -14.59 -6.64 -12.29
C GLU A 148 -14.46 -5.56 -13.37
N PHE A 149 -13.29 -5.44 -14.01
CA PHE A 149 -12.98 -4.33 -14.93
C PHE A 149 -12.49 -4.80 -16.31
N ASP A 150 -12.52 -6.10 -16.61
CA ASP A 150 -11.97 -6.65 -17.87
C ASP A 150 -10.49 -6.28 -18.12
N SER A 151 -9.73 -6.03 -17.05
CA SER A 151 -8.33 -5.63 -17.15
C SER A 151 -7.49 -6.73 -17.82
N ASN A 152 -6.59 -6.34 -18.72
CA ASN A 152 -5.60 -7.26 -19.26
C ASN A 152 -4.37 -7.29 -18.34
N PRO A 153 -4.06 -8.41 -17.68
CA PRO A 153 -2.93 -8.49 -16.75
C PRO A 153 -1.58 -8.07 -17.37
N GLN A 154 -1.37 -8.32 -18.66
CA GLN A 154 -0.13 -7.98 -19.36
C GLN A 154 0.07 -6.46 -19.54
N GLU A 155 -1.00 -5.67 -19.45
CA GLU A 155 -0.95 -4.20 -19.58
C GLU A 155 -0.91 -3.49 -18.22
N LEU A 156 -1.11 -4.23 -17.12
CA LEU A 156 -1.07 -3.65 -15.78
C LEU A 156 0.35 -3.18 -15.44
N LEU A 157 0.43 -1.99 -14.86
CA LEU A 157 1.65 -1.45 -14.27
C LEU A 157 1.58 -1.61 -12.76
N VAL A 158 2.63 -2.15 -12.16
CA VAL A 158 2.66 -2.45 -10.72
C VAL A 158 3.90 -1.81 -10.09
N TRP A 159 3.70 -1.20 -8.92
CA TRP A 159 4.81 -0.83 -8.05
C TRP A 159 4.60 -1.43 -6.66
N LEU A 160 5.66 -2.01 -6.11
CA LEU A 160 5.70 -2.53 -4.75
C LEU A 160 6.48 -1.57 -3.85
N SER A 161 5.82 -1.12 -2.77
CA SER A 161 6.40 -0.19 -1.79
C SER A 161 7.58 -0.78 -1.03
N PRO A 162 8.35 0.03 -0.28
CA PRO A 162 9.23 -0.48 0.77
C PRO A 162 8.53 -1.52 1.63
N ALA A 163 9.24 -2.59 1.99
CA ALA A 163 8.75 -3.67 2.85
C ALA A 163 9.90 -4.34 3.58
N VAL A 164 9.60 -5.16 4.58
CA VAL A 164 10.59 -5.90 5.33
C VAL A 164 11.28 -6.96 4.46
N GLY A 165 12.60 -7.07 4.58
CA GLY A 165 13.41 -8.07 3.91
C GLY A 165 13.35 -9.45 4.58
N LYS A 166 13.85 -10.45 3.86
CA LYS A 166 13.82 -11.86 4.32
C LYS A 166 14.69 -12.16 5.53
N GLU A 167 15.73 -11.36 5.78
CA GLU A 167 16.63 -11.59 6.92
C GLU A 167 15.91 -11.27 8.24
N ALA A 168 15.11 -10.18 8.27
CA ALA A 168 14.32 -9.81 9.44
C ALA A 168 12.98 -10.55 9.50
N TYR A 169 12.39 -10.89 8.34
CA TYR A 169 11.07 -11.51 8.26
C TYR A 169 10.97 -12.57 7.15
N PRO A 170 11.59 -13.76 7.31
CA PRO A 170 11.46 -14.83 6.33
C PRO A 170 10.04 -15.41 6.30
N LEU A 171 9.45 -15.58 5.14
CA LEU A 171 8.15 -16.22 4.98
C LEU A 171 8.30 -17.74 4.98
N HIS A 172 8.13 -18.36 6.15
CA HIS A 172 8.33 -19.81 6.32
C HIS A 172 7.41 -20.67 5.45
N ALA A 173 6.19 -20.20 5.15
CA ALA A 173 5.28 -20.90 4.24
C ALA A 173 5.75 -20.90 2.77
N PHE A 174 6.79 -20.12 2.45
CA PHE A 174 7.37 -19.94 1.13
C PHE A 174 8.89 -20.14 1.13
N ASP A 175 9.37 -21.16 1.82
CA ASP A 175 10.79 -21.53 1.87
C ASP A 175 11.74 -20.40 2.31
N GLY A 176 11.25 -19.45 3.12
CA GLY A 176 12.03 -18.32 3.64
C GLY A 176 12.19 -17.16 2.64
N TRP A 177 11.36 -17.09 1.62
CA TRP A 177 11.39 -15.97 0.68
C TRP A 177 10.97 -14.65 1.34
N SER A 178 11.39 -13.55 0.73
CA SER A 178 10.90 -12.22 1.09
C SER A 178 9.46 -12.03 0.65
N LEU A 179 8.81 -11.04 1.24
CA LEU A 179 7.44 -10.65 0.87
C LEU A 179 7.35 -10.23 -0.60
N HIS A 180 8.32 -9.45 -1.10
CA HIS A 180 8.37 -9.03 -2.49
C HIS A 180 8.52 -10.21 -3.45
N GLU A 181 9.41 -11.16 -3.17
CA GLU A 181 9.60 -12.35 -4.03
C GLU A 181 8.30 -13.15 -4.17
N VAL A 182 7.55 -13.34 -3.08
CA VAL A 182 6.26 -14.05 -3.11
C VAL A 182 5.22 -13.27 -3.89
N VAL A 183 5.10 -11.96 -3.65
CA VAL A 183 4.13 -11.09 -4.34
C VAL A 183 4.38 -11.08 -5.85
N ILE A 184 5.62 -10.87 -6.28
CA ILE A 184 6.00 -10.87 -7.70
C ILE A 184 5.60 -12.20 -8.36
N LYS A 185 5.96 -13.34 -7.76
CA LYS A 185 5.58 -14.65 -8.30
C LYS A 185 4.09 -14.84 -8.40
N GLN A 186 3.31 -14.38 -7.42
CA GLN A 186 1.86 -14.46 -7.46
C GLN A 186 1.27 -13.61 -8.59
N MET A 187 1.75 -12.38 -8.77
CA MET A 187 1.27 -11.48 -9.82
C MET A 187 1.65 -11.97 -11.22
N VAL A 188 2.89 -12.44 -11.40
CA VAL A 188 3.35 -13.03 -12.67
C VAL A 188 2.54 -14.30 -12.99
N ALA A 189 2.28 -15.16 -12.01
CA ALA A 189 1.42 -16.34 -12.20
C ALA A 189 -0.03 -15.99 -12.58
N ALA A 190 -0.51 -14.79 -12.17
CA ALA A 190 -1.81 -14.25 -12.57
C ALA A 190 -1.77 -13.52 -13.94
N GLY A 191 -0.63 -13.48 -14.62
CA GLY A 191 -0.49 -12.99 -15.99
C GLY A 191 0.13 -11.60 -16.12
N VAL A 192 0.57 -10.95 -15.04
CA VAL A 192 1.28 -9.67 -15.12
C VAL A 192 2.65 -9.89 -15.77
N ASP A 193 3.03 -9.04 -16.73
CA ASP A 193 4.38 -9.04 -17.29
C ASP A 193 5.37 -8.57 -16.20
N GLU A 194 6.39 -9.37 -15.92
CA GLU A 194 7.41 -9.04 -14.92
C GLU A 194 8.11 -7.70 -15.23
N ALA A 195 8.26 -7.35 -16.52
CA ALA A 195 8.82 -6.07 -16.95
C ALA A 195 7.95 -4.86 -16.55
N ASN A 196 6.69 -5.09 -16.22
CA ASN A 196 5.73 -4.08 -15.74
C ASN A 196 5.66 -4.01 -14.21
N ILE A 197 6.56 -4.70 -13.49
CA ILE A 197 6.62 -4.66 -12.03
C ILE A 197 7.90 -3.92 -11.61
N GLU A 198 7.73 -2.73 -11.04
CA GLU A 198 8.80 -1.98 -10.37
C GLU A 198 8.74 -2.25 -8.87
N VAL A 199 9.88 -2.48 -8.24
CA VAL A 199 9.96 -2.84 -6.82
C VAL A 199 10.85 -1.85 -6.10
N SER A 200 10.41 -1.32 -4.95
CA SER A 200 11.30 -0.63 -4.04
C SER A 200 12.35 -1.61 -3.50
N HIS A 201 13.61 -1.23 -3.57
CA HIS A 201 14.72 -2.04 -3.05
C HIS A 201 14.98 -1.79 -1.55
N VAL A 202 14.10 -1.03 -0.89
CA VAL A 202 14.26 -0.68 0.51
C VAL A 202 13.75 -1.82 1.40
N ASP A 203 14.64 -2.30 2.28
CA ASP A 203 14.28 -3.12 3.43
C ASP A 203 13.97 -2.19 4.61
N THR A 204 12.71 -2.22 5.09
CA THR A 204 12.26 -1.35 6.18
C THR A 204 12.94 -1.66 7.52
N ALA A 205 13.40 -2.89 7.72
CA ALA A 205 14.14 -3.27 8.93
C ALA A 205 15.60 -2.76 8.91
N GLU A 206 16.21 -2.60 7.74
CA GLU A 206 17.58 -2.12 7.59
C GLU A 206 17.69 -0.60 7.39
N ASN A 207 16.59 0.07 7.07
CA ASN A 207 16.57 1.50 6.76
C ASN A 207 15.80 2.31 7.81
N SER A 208 16.53 3.05 8.65
CA SER A 208 15.97 3.88 9.73
C SER A 208 15.12 5.08 9.27
N GLU A 209 15.04 5.36 7.97
CA GLU A 209 14.12 6.36 7.41
C GLU A 209 12.67 5.85 7.35
N TYR A 210 12.44 4.54 7.59
CA TYR A 210 11.12 3.90 7.62
C TYR A 210 10.78 3.32 8.99
N TYR A 211 9.50 3.34 9.34
CA TYR A 211 9.00 2.57 10.47
C TYR A 211 8.98 1.08 10.14
N SER A 212 9.47 0.26 11.07
CA SER A 212 9.43 -1.19 11.00
C SER A 212 8.84 -1.76 12.29
N HIS A 213 7.75 -2.51 12.16
CA HIS A 213 7.15 -3.20 13.30
C HIS A 213 8.07 -4.30 13.85
N SER A 214 8.82 -4.97 12.98
CA SER A 214 9.80 -6.00 13.36
C SER A 214 10.93 -5.39 14.21
N GLU A 215 11.46 -4.23 13.81
CA GLU A 215 12.50 -3.53 14.56
C GLU A 215 11.99 -2.92 15.87
N PHE A 216 10.73 -2.46 15.89
CA PHE A 216 10.08 -2.04 17.14
C PHE A 216 9.97 -3.21 18.12
N LEU A 217 9.51 -4.39 17.69
CA LEU A 217 9.42 -5.59 18.52
C LEU A 217 10.79 -6.09 18.99
N ALA A 218 11.84 -5.91 18.19
CA ALA A 218 13.22 -6.22 18.54
C ALA A 218 13.83 -5.19 19.51
N GLY A 219 13.16 -4.05 19.76
CA GLY A 219 13.66 -2.98 20.62
C GLY A 219 14.67 -2.04 19.94
N ASN A 220 14.78 -2.09 18.63
CA ASN A 220 15.70 -1.28 17.83
C ASN A 220 15.09 0.05 17.37
N GLN A 221 13.76 0.15 17.36
CA GLN A 221 13.04 1.42 17.11
C GLN A 221 12.22 1.80 18.35
N PRO A 222 12.18 3.11 18.73
CA PRO A 222 11.49 3.56 19.93
C PRO A 222 9.96 3.57 19.79
N ASP A 223 9.45 3.75 18.57
CA ASP A 223 8.05 3.98 18.29
C ASP A 223 7.45 2.91 17.37
N ASP A 224 6.23 2.44 17.69
CA ASP A 224 5.41 1.57 16.81
C ASP A 224 4.66 2.43 15.78
N GLY A 225 5.42 3.15 14.98
CA GLY A 225 4.89 4.00 13.93
C GLY A 225 4.61 3.24 12.64
N HIS A 226 3.91 3.92 11.72
CA HIS A 226 3.75 3.47 10.34
C HIS A 226 4.17 4.60 9.41
N PHE A 227 4.91 4.27 8.36
CA PHE A 227 4.96 5.11 7.18
C PHE A 227 3.68 4.89 6.35
N ALA A 228 3.49 5.63 5.30
CA ALA A 228 2.33 5.42 4.43
C ALA A 228 2.68 5.62 2.97
N ILE A 229 1.87 4.98 2.12
CA ILE A 229 1.79 5.32 0.70
C ILE A 229 0.47 6.01 0.42
N ILE A 230 0.49 6.91 -0.57
CA ILE A 230 -0.69 7.51 -1.19
C ILE A 230 -0.57 7.35 -2.69
N ALA A 231 -1.68 7.00 -3.34
CA ALA A 231 -1.73 6.88 -4.79
C ALA A 231 -3.03 7.48 -5.32
N MET A 232 -2.94 8.23 -6.44
CA MET A 232 -4.07 8.91 -7.07
C MET A 232 -3.82 9.01 -8.58
N MET A 233 -4.85 8.75 -9.39
CA MET A 233 -4.81 9.03 -10.82
C MET A 233 -4.80 10.54 -11.07
N VAL A 234 -3.92 10.98 -11.99
CA VAL A 234 -3.88 12.37 -12.48
C VAL A 234 -4.83 12.49 -13.67
N GLU A 235 -5.46 13.66 -13.86
CA GLU A 235 -6.33 13.95 -14.99
C GLU A 235 -5.67 13.79 -16.38
#